data_5761e9198f0bb46cca4aa519ed73d863
#
_entry.id   5761e9198f0bb46cca4aa519ed73d863
#
_cell.length_a   1.000
_cell.length_b   1.000
_cell.length_c   1.000
_cell.angle_alpha   90.00
_cell.angle_beta   90.00
_cell.angle_gamma   90.00
#
_symmetry.space_group_name_H-M   'P 1'
#
loop_
_entity.id
_entity.type
_entity.pdbx_description
1 polymer ?
#
loop_
_entity_poly.entity_id
_entity_poly.type
_entity_poly.pdbx_seq_one_letter_code
_entity_poly.pdbx_strand_id
1 'polypeptide(L)'
;ELDFTNSLLLFTSNIGLKEYVGKNSLGFGETQLTYENSKSAIEDAYKEKFSPEFRNRLDSVIYFNALNKVDAEKIVRLQLKELPIRVTKKLVNFVTDNAFSEEYGARNIKRFIKNNISIKIADEILKGKTCAKYKPLFEKHEFIGVQAV
;
A
#
# COMPACT_ATOMS: atom_id res chain seq x y z
N GLU A 1 26.64 -11.39 27.89
CA GLU A 1 26.63 -10.00 27.43
C GLU A 1 26.55 -10.02 25.90
N LEU A 2 25.56 -9.32 25.32
CA LEU A 2 25.40 -9.24 23.86
C LEU A 2 25.94 -7.89 23.39
N ASP A 3 26.79 -7.89 22.38
CA ASP A 3 27.35 -6.68 21.79
C ASP A 3 26.52 -6.25 20.56
N PHE A 4 25.94 -5.05 20.62
CA PHE A 4 25.16 -4.44 19.54
C PHE A 4 25.89 -3.26 18.87
N THR A 5 27.18 -3.07 19.10
CA THR A 5 27.97 -1.92 18.65
C THR A 5 27.94 -1.74 17.13
N ASN A 6 27.85 -2.84 16.37
CA ASN A 6 27.80 -2.82 14.90
C ASN A 6 26.38 -3.11 14.33
N SER A 7 25.34 -2.82 15.12
CA SER A 7 23.96 -3.13 14.74
C SER A 7 23.21 -1.88 14.31
N LEU A 8 22.37 -2.00 13.29
CA LEU A 8 21.36 -1.00 12.91
C LEU A 8 20.06 -1.33 13.63
N LEU A 9 19.58 -0.41 14.48
CA LEU A 9 18.32 -0.54 15.20
C LEU A 9 17.24 0.27 14.50
N LEU A 10 16.20 -0.41 14.03
CA LEU A 10 15.06 0.21 13.38
C LEU A 10 13.81 0.05 14.26
N PHE A 11 13.20 1.17 14.64
CA PHE A 11 11.96 1.22 15.38
C PHE A 11 10.83 1.66 14.47
N THR A 12 9.71 0.96 14.47
CA THR A 12 8.51 1.34 13.73
C THR A 12 7.37 1.67 14.67
N SER A 13 6.61 2.72 14.37
CA SER A 13 5.48 3.17 15.18
C SER A 13 4.36 3.73 14.30
N ASN A 14 3.13 3.68 14.79
CA ASN A 14 1.96 4.31 14.22
C ASN A 14 1.45 5.50 15.07
N ILE A 15 2.34 6.13 15.84
CA ILE A 15 2.02 7.29 16.68
C ILE A 15 1.53 8.44 15.80
N GLY A 16 0.55 9.18 16.29
CA GLY A 16 -0.01 10.36 15.63
C GLY A 16 -1.06 10.06 14.57
N LEU A 17 -1.26 8.80 14.17
CA LEU A 17 -2.23 8.45 13.14
C LEU A 17 -3.68 8.67 13.61
N LYS A 18 -3.97 8.38 14.88
CA LYS A 18 -5.30 8.57 15.48
C LYS A 18 -5.65 10.05 15.67
N GLU A 19 -4.69 10.82 16.13
CA GLU A 19 -4.80 12.27 16.35
C GLU A 19 -5.01 12.99 15.02
N TYR A 20 -4.35 12.54 13.98
CA TYR A 20 -4.50 13.04 12.62
C TYR A 20 -5.90 12.78 12.05
N VAL A 21 -6.41 11.55 12.17
CA VAL A 21 -7.75 11.17 11.71
C VAL A 21 -8.83 11.86 12.56
N GLY A 22 -8.64 11.98 13.88
CA GLY A 22 -9.61 12.59 14.80
C GLY A 22 -9.76 14.11 14.62
N LYS A 23 -8.68 14.84 14.32
CA LYS A 23 -8.74 16.30 14.06
C LYS A 23 -9.52 16.65 12.79
N ASN A 24 -9.52 15.77 11.79
CA ASN A 24 -10.25 15.99 10.54
C ASN A 24 -11.74 15.63 10.61
N SER A 25 -12.18 14.93 11.66
CA SER A 25 -13.59 14.53 11.84
C SER A 25 -14.46 15.60 12.50
N LEU A 26 -13.88 16.67 13.06
CA LEU A 26 -14.59 17.67 13.86
C LEU A 26 -14.70 19.06 13.22
N GLY A 27 -14.20 19.25 11.99
CA GLY A 27 -14.22 20.55 11.32
C GLY A 27 -15.13 20.60 10.10
N PHE A 28 -16.12 21.50 10.10
CA PHE A 28 -16.84 21.94 8.91
C PHE A 28 -15.87 22.65 7.95
N GLY A 29 -15.27 21.90 7.05
CA GLY A 29 -14.38 22.39 6.00
C GLY A 29 -13.51 21.25 5.49
N GLU A 30 -13.53 21.01 4.18
CA GLU A 30 -12.54 20.18 3.48
C GLU A 30 -11.15 20.80 3.63
N THR A 31 -10.54 20.61 4.78
CA THR A 31 -9.11 20.90 4.92
C THR A 31 -8.40 19.83 4.14
N GLN A 32 -7.93 20.16 2.96
CA GLN A 32 -7.09 19.27 2.16
C GLN A 32 -6.01 18.69 3.07
N LEU A 33 -5.95 17.37 3.10
CA LEU A 33 -4.94 16.59 3.78
C LEU A 33 -3.57 16.90 3.16
N THR A 34 -2.98 18.02 3.57
CA THR A 34 -1.62 18.36 3.11
C THR A 34 -0.61 17.58 3.93
N TYR A 35 0.46 17.17 3.27
CA TYR A 35 1.60 16.49 3.89
C TYR A 35 2.12 17.24 5.12
N GLU A 36 2.17 18.55 5.06
CA GLU A 36 2.70 19.42 6.14
C GLU A 36 1.82 19.36 7.40
N ASN A 37 0.48 19.36 7.25
CA ASN A 37 -0.43 19.27 8.40
C ASN A 37 -0.38 17.89 9.07
N SER A 38 -0.21 16.82 8.29
CA SER A 38 -0.07 15.47 8.83
C SER A 38 1.27 15.29 9.55
N LYS A 39 2.34 15.83 9.00
CA LYS A 39 3.68 15.76 9.59
C LYS A 39 3.74 16.45 10.95
N SER A 40 3.21 17.70 11.05
CA SER A 40 3.18 18.44 12.32
C SER A 40 2.43 17.69 13.41
N ALA A 41 1.24 17.14 13.11
CA ALA A 41 0.46 16.36 14.08
C ALA A 41 1.21 15.11 14.57
N ILE A 42 1.91 14.42 13.66
CA ILE A 42 2.72 13.24 14.01
C ILE A 42 3.94 13.66 14.85
N GLU A 43 4.59 14.78 14.51
CA GLU A 43 5.73 15.30 15.29
C GLU A 43 5.32 15.68 16.71
N ASP A 44 4.17 16.29 16.90
CA ASP A 44 3.69 16.68 18.22
C ASP A 44 3.35 15.44 19.05
N ALA A 45 2.65 14.48 18.48
CA ALA A 45 2.35 13.20 19.14
C ALA A 45 3.65 12.41 19.47
N TYR A 46 4.65 12.48 18.60
CA TYR A 46 5.97 11.88 18.83
C TYR A 46 6.69 12.55 20.01
N LYS A 47 6.68 13.90 20.10
CA LYS A 47 7.27 14.66 21.19
C LYS A 47 6.59 14.42 22.53
N GLU A 48 5.28 14.23 22.51
CA GLU A 48 4.49 13.91 23.72
C GLU A 48 4.77 12.49 24.23
N LYS A 49 4.89 11.53 23.30
CA LYS A 49 5.04 10.10 23.62
C LYS A 49 6.43 9.71 24.08
N PHE A 50 7.48 10.32 23.52
CA PHE A 50 8.88 9.99 23.79
C PHE A 50 9.60 11.08 24.53
N SER A 51 10.32 10.70 25.60
CA SER A 51 11.12 11.64 26.38
C SER A 51 12.22 12.28 25.52
N PRO A 52 12.69 13.48 25.88
CA PRO A 52 13.81 14.14 25.21
C PRO A 52 15.06 13.26 25.18
N GLU A 53 15.34 12.53 26.24
CA GLU A 53 16.51 11.66 26.37
C GLU A 53 16.45 10.51 25.34
N PHE A 54 15.28 9.91 25.12
CA PHE A 54 15.12 8.88 24.10
C PHE A 54 15.26 9.44 22.71
N ARG A 55 14.63 10.60 22.44
CA ARG A 55 14.68 11.26 21.12
C ARG A 55 16.10 11.65 20.72
N ASN A 56 16.91 12.13 21.67
CA ASN A 56 18.29 12.51 21.45
C ASN A 56 19.24 11.33 21.16
N ARG A 57 18.80 10.09 21.40
CA ARG A 57 19.57 8.87 21.09
C ARG A 57 19.26 8.29 19.71
N LEU A 58 18.29 8.85 19.00
CA LEU A 58 17.94 8.44 17.65
C LEU A 58 18.74 9.26 16.64
N ASP A 59 19.40 8.59 15.72
CA ASP A 59 20.18 9.25 14.65
C ASP A 59 19.25 9.93 13.65
N SER A 60 18.07 9.33 13.37
CA SER A 60 17.12 9.86 12.41
C SER A 60 15.69 9.41 12.70
N VAL A 61 14.73 10.28 12.38
CA VAL A 61 13.29 9.97 12.40
C VAL A 61 12.74 10.17 10.99
N ILE A 62 12.14 9.11 10.44
CA ILE A 62 11.60 9.11 9.08
C ILE A 62 10.08 9.08 9.16
N TYR A 63 9.44 10.07 8.54
CA TYR A 63 7.99 10.18 8.43
C TYR A 63 7.55 9.66 7.07
N PHE A 64 6.64 8.67 7.07
CA PHE A 64 6.06 8.14 5.85
C PHE A 64 4.83 8.94 5.44
N ASN A 65 4.73 9.24 4.16
CA ASN A 65 3.56 9.89 3.59
C ASN A 65 2.39 8.91 3.47
N ALA A 66 1.16 9.45 3.50
CA ALA A 66 0.00 8.70 3.08
C ALA A 66 0.15 8.30 1.60
N LEU A 67 -0.29 7.08 1.28
CA LEU A 67 -0.30 6.60 -0.10
C LEU A 67 -1.45 7.25 -0.86
N ASN A 68 -1.15 7.79 -2.03
CA ASN A 68 -2.15 8.28 -2.97
C ASN A 68 -2.43 7.23 -4.07
N LYS A 69 -3.41 7.50 -4.92
CA LYS A 69 -3.81 6.59 -6.00
C LYS A 69 -2.67 6.30 -6.99
N VAL A 70 -1.80 7.28 -7.26
CA VAL A 70 -0.66 7.13 -8.17
C VAL A 70 0.36 6.16 -7.58
N ASP A 71 0.61 6.23 -6.28
CA ASP A 71 1.50 5.30 -5.60
C ASP A 71 0.90 3.89 -5.53
N ALA A 72 -0.42 3.80 -5.31
CA ALA A 72 -1.14 2.53 -5.37
C ALA A 72 -1.01 1.86 -6.75
N GLU A 73 -1.12 2.62 -7.86
CA GLU A 73 -0.89 2.08 -9.21
C GLU A 73 0.52 1.51 -9.39
N LYS A 74 1.55 2.18 -8.83
CA LYS A 74 2.93 1.67 -8.88
C LYS A 74 3.06 0.35 -8.11
N ILE A 75 2.45 0.27 -6.92
CA ILE A 75 2.43 -0.94 -6.10
C ILE A 75 1.72 -2.08 -6.84
N VAL A 76 0.55 -1.81 -7.43
CA VAL A 76 -0.19 -2.80 -8.24
C VAL A 76 0.67 -3.32 -9.40
N ARG A 77 1.37 -2.43 -10.13
CA ARG A 77 2.27 -2.84 -11.22
C ARG A 77 3.39 -3.75 -10.74
N LEU A 78 4.00 -3.44 -9.60
CA LEU A 78 5.06 -4.28 -9.02
C LEU A 78 4.54 -5.66 -8.67
N GLN A 79 3.39 -5.77 -8.01
CA GLN A 79 2.81 -7.05 -7.61
C GLN A 79 2.32 -7.88 -8.81
N LEU A 80 1.75 -7.24 -9.84
CA LEU A 80 1.32 -7.94 -11.05
C LEU A 80 2.51 -8.47 -11.88
N LYS A 81 3.70 -7.87 -11.78
CA LYS A 81 4.91 -8.37 -12.46
C LYS A 81 5.41 -9.71 -11.92
N GLU A 82 5.05 -10.06 -10.68
CA GLU A 82 5.37 -11.35 -10.07
C GLU A 82 4.54 -12.51 -10.66
N LEU A 83 3.46 -12.19 -11.38
CA LEU A 83 2.55 -13.16 -11.97
C LEU A 83 2.82 -13.33 -13.47
N PRO A 84 2.55 -14.51 -14.03
CA PRO A 84 2.65 -14.76 -15.47
C PRO A 84 1.49 -14.11 -16.24
N ILE A 85 1.27 -12.81 -16.07
CA ILE A 85 0.20 -12.06 -16.70
C ILE A 85 0.73 -10.82 -17.44
N ARG A 86 0.13 -10.44 -18.55
CA ARG A 86 0.44 -9.18 -19.23
C ARG A 86 -0.13 -8.02 -18.42
N VAL A 87 0.75 -7.18 -17.88
CA VAL A 87 0.37 -6.00 -17.12
C VAL A 87 -0.08 -4.90 -18.08
N THR A 88 -1.38 -4.70 -18.19
CA THR A 88 -2.00 -3.64 -18.99
C THR A 88 -2.47 -2.49 -18.11
N LYS A 89 -2.57 -1.27 -18.68
CA LYS A 89 -3.12 -0.12 -17.95
C LYS A 89 -4.53 -0.40 -17.41
N LYS A 90 -5.37 -1.09 -18.21
CA LYS A 90 -6.74 -1.46 -17.83
C LYS A 90 -6.76 -2.38 -16.60
N LEU A 91 -5.84 -3.37 -16.54
CA LEU A 91 -5.72 -4.27 -15.38
C LEU A 91 -5.24 -3.52 -14.13
N VAL A 92 -4.27 -2.63 -14.28
CA VAL A 92 -3.77 -1.81 -13.17
C VAL A 92 -4.88 -0.95 -12.59
N ASN A 93 -5.61 -0.22 -13.45
CA ASN A 93 -6.72 0.61 -13.02
C ASN A 93 -7.80 -0.22 -12.32
N PHE A 94 -8.20 -1.35 -12.90
CA PHE A 94 -9.18 -2.25 -12.29
C PHE A 94 -8.79 -2.67 -10.87
N VAL A 95 -7.54 -3.11 -10.69
CA VAL A 95 -7.05 -3.52 -9.35
C VAL A 95 -6.99 -2.32 -8.41
N THR A 96 -6.49 -1.17 -8.87
CA THR A 96 -6.39 0.03 -8.04
C THR A 96 -7.76 0.50 -7.58
N ASP A 97 -8.72 0.61 -8.49
CA ASP A 97 -10.07 1.11 -8.18
C ASP A 97 -10.85 0.19 -7.22
N ASN A 98 -10.55 -1.10 -7.21
CA ASN A 98 -11.25 -2.09 -6.35
C ASN A 98 -10.50 -2.45 -5.06
N ALA A 99 -9.20 -2.18 -4.97
CA ALA A 99 -8.37 -2.65 -3.86
C ALA A 99 -7.72 -1.55 -3.04
N PHE A 100 -7.62 -0.33 -3.58
CA PHE A 100 -7.08 0.82 -2.89
C PHE A 100 -8.20 1.67 -2.29
N SER A 101 -7.99 2.12 -1.05
CA SER A 101 -8.77 3.18 -0.44
C SER A 101 -7.84 4.05 0.42
N GLU A 102 -8.20 5.31 0.62
CA GLU A 102 -7.39 6.21 1.46
C GLU A 102 -7.32 5.73 2.91
N GLU A 103 -8.38 5.08 3.40
CA GLU A 103 -8.45 4.56 4.76
C GLU A 103 -7.53 3.35 4.99
N TYR A 104 -7.53 2.38 4.06
CA TYR A 104 -6.77 1.13 4.21
C TYR A 104 -5.45 1.13 3.43
N GLY A 105 -5.23 2.12 2.57
CA GLY A 105 -4.05 2.23 1.73
C GLY A 105 -3.91 1.03 0.80
N ALA A 106 -2.68 0.53 0.66
CA ALA A 106 -2.34 -0.58 -0.23
C ALA A 106 -2.48 -1.98 0.38
N ARG A 107 -2.94 -2.11 1.64
CA ARG A 107 -2.97 -3.40 2.37
C ARG A 107 -3.81 -4.46 1.66
N ASN A 108 -4.90 -4.05 1.02
CA ASN A 108 -5.82 -4.96 0.34
C ASN A 108 -5.36 -5.38 -1.06
N ILE A 109 -4.42 -4.68 -1.67
CA ILE A 109 -3.99 -4.90 -3.06
C ILE A 109 -3.50 -6.34 -3.26
N LYS A 110 -2.59 -6.80 -2.41
CA LYS A 110 -2.04 -8.16 -2.51
C LYS A 110 -3.13 -9.24 -2.38
N ARG A 111 -4.03 -9.06 -1.43
CA ARG A 111 -5.16 -9.99 -1.21
C ARG A 111 -6.13 -9.98 -2.39
N PHE A 112 -6.44 -8.81 -2.93
CA PHE A 112 -7.30 -8.67 -4.09
C PHE A 112 -6.71 -9.34 -5.33
N ILE A 113 -5.43 -9.11 -5.63
CA ILE A 113 -4.72 -9.75 -6.73
C ILE A 113 -4.73 -11.27 -6.57
N LYS A 114 -4.43 -11.78 -5.36
CA LYS A 114 -4.46 -13.22 -5.09
C LYS A 114 -5.84 -13.80 -5.36
N ASN A 115 -6.90 -13.21 -4.82
CA ASN A 115 -8.24 -13.77 -4.85
C ASN A 115 -8.95 -13.61 -6.21
N ASN A 116 -8.60 -12.58 -6.99
CA ASN A 116 -9.29 -12.30 -8.25
C ASN A 116 -8.46 -12.64 -9.49
N ILE A 117 -7.13 -12.53 -9.42
CA ILE A 117 -6.27 -12.71 -10.59
C ILE A 117 -5.52 -14.04 -10.52
N SER A 118 -4.80 -14.31 -9.40
CA SER A 118 -4.00 -15.53 -9.28
C SER A 118 -4.87 -16.80 -9.35
N ILE A 119 -6.08 -16.78 -8.78
CA ILE A 119 -7.03 -17.90 -8.87
C ILE A 119 -7.42 -18.16 -10.33
N LYS A 120 -7.72 -17.12 -11.12
CA LYS A 120 -8.09 -17.27 -12.53
C LYS A 120 -6.95 -17.82 -13.38
N ILE A 121 -5.70 -17.47 -13.06
CA ILE A 121 -4.52 -18.04 -13.70
C ILE A 121 -4.40 -19.53 -13.33
N ALA A 122 -4.54 -19.86 -12.06
CA ALA A 122 -4.49 -21.25 -11.58
C ALA A 122 -5.57 -22.12 -12.23
N ASP A 123 -6.79 -21.62 -12.39
CA ASP A 123 -7.87 -22.33 -13.07
C ASP A 123 -7.52 -22.67 -14.53
N GLU A 124 -6.87 -21.75 -15.26
CA GLU A 124 -6.46 -22.03 -16.65
C GLU A 124 -5.29 -23.04 -16.70
N ILE A 125 -4.37 -22.98 -15.75
CA ILE A 125 -3.29 -23.97 -15.61
C ILE A 125 -3.87 -25.36 -15.35
N LEU A 126 -4.83 -25.48 -14.45
CA LEU A 126 -5.49 -26.76 -14.13
C LEU A 126 -6.29 -27.34 -15.32
N LYS A 127 -6.77 -26.49 -16.22
CA LYS A 127 -7.38 -26.90 -17.50
C LYS A 127 -6.34 -27.33 -18.57
N GLY A 128 -5.07 -27.40 -18.21
CA GLY A 128 -3.97 -27.76 -19.13
C GLY A 128 -3.49 -26.64 -20.06
N LYS A 129 -3.97 -25.42 -19.87
CA LYS A 129 -3.61 -24.26 -20.69
C LYS A 129 -2.40 -23.50 -20.11
N THR A 130 -1.27 -24.18 -19.98
CA THR A 130 -0.04 -23.56 -19.46
C THR A 130 0.66 -22.75 -20.56
N CYS A 131 1.00 -21.50 -20.24
CA CYS A 131 1.73 -20.60 -21.15
C CYS A 131 2.70 -19.67 -20.37
N ALA A 132 3.61 -19.03 -21.10
CA ALA A 132 4.57 -18.11 -20.50
C ALA A 132 3.91 -16.86 -19.92
N LYS A 133 2.83 -16.38 -20.54
CA LYS A 133 2.07 -15.21 -20.07
C LYS A 133 0.58 -15.34 -20.44
N TYR A 134 -0.26 -14.92 -19.53
CA TYR A 134 -1.71 -14.83 -19.74
C TYR A 134 -2.11 -13.41 -20.11
N LYS A 135 -3.10 -13.28 -20.99
CA LYS A 135 -3.73 -12.01 -21.34
C LYS A 135 -4.96 -11.79 -20.46
N PRO A 136 -5.11 -10.63 -19.78
CA PRO A 136 -6.31 -10.35 -19.01
C PRO A 136 -7.50 -10.09 -19.94
N LEU A 137 -8.64 -10.66 -19.63
CA LEU A 137 -9.91 -10.51 -20.34
C LEU A 137 -10.83 -9.58 -19.56
N PHE A 138 -11.50 -8.69 -20.28
CA PHE A 138 -12.46 -7.73 -19.73
C PHE A 138 -13.74 -7.69 -20.53
N GLU A 139 -14.87 -7.64 -19.85
CA GLU A 139 -16.19 -7.37 -20.42
C GLU A 139 -16.78 -6.15 -19.69
N LYS A 140 -17.28 -5.15 -20.43
CA LYS A 140 -17.91 -3.93 -19.89
C LYS A 140 -17.15 -3.29 -18.69
N HIS A 141 -15.82 -3.25 -18.77
CA HIS A 141 -14.90 -2.77 -17.71
C HIS A 141 -14.64 -3.72 -16.52
N GLU A 142 -15.32 -4.86 -16.43
CA GLU A 142 -15.07 -5.87 -15.41
C GLU A 142 -14.02 -6.88 -15.87
N PHE A 143 -13.18 -7.31 -14.95
CA PHE A 143 -12.22 -8.40 -15.19
C PHE A 143 -12.95 -9.73 -15.09
N ILE A 144 -13.04 -10.45 -16.20
CA ILE A 144 -13.75 -11.72 -16.28
C ILE A 144 -12.84 -12.95 -16.21
N GLY A 145 -11.56 -12.80 -16.51
CA GLY A 145 -10.61 -13.90 -16.47
C GLY A 145 -9.32 -13.64 -17.22
N VAL A 146 -8.64 -14.73 -17.56
CA VAL A 146 -7.38 -14.71 -18.30
C VAL A 146 -7.43 -15.70 -19.46
N GLN A 147 -6.64 -15.44 -20.49
CA GLN A 147 -6.48 -16.33 -21.66
C GLN A 147 -4.99 -16.62 -21.85
N ALA A 148 -4.66 -17.88 -22.09
CA ALA A 148 -3.33 -18.29 -22.50
C ALA A 148 -2.98 -17.66 -23.88
N VAL A 149 -1.75 -17.17 -24.04
CA VAL A 149 -1.26 -16.50 -25.26
C VAL A 149 0.04 -17.12 -25.73
#